data_9feeec1c097863475740b39fc8628370
#
_entry.id   9feeec1c097863475740b39fc8628370
#
_cell.length_a   1.000
_cell.length_b   1.000
_cell.length_c   1.000
_cell.angle_alpha   90.00
_cell.angle_beta   90.00
_cell.angle_gamma   90.00
#
_symmetry.space_group_name_H-M   'P 1'
#
loop_
_entity.id
_entity.type
_entity.pdbx_description
1 polymer ?
#
loop_
_entity_poly.entity_id
_entity_poly.type
_entity_poly.pdbx_seq_one_letter_code
_entity_poly.pdbx_strand_id
1 'polypeptide(L)'
;LDQKWHFDYVNGVRAVNKIDMIGSAINVASGSWLLKSEVAYLSGVAYNSTRDEKNRLDALIGFDYMGIKDTTMSLEVANRHIFDYEAQMKNQPDFIDKNEMQTAIRLTRSFSNDTINTTALLSMFGSKWENGGFARVWVDYEIMNALNVNFGIVDYIGGDKVFMEATEDNDRVFADITYSF
;
A
#
# COMPACT_ATOMS: atom_id res chain seq x y z
N LEU A 1 3.97 -0.55 -24.02
CA LEU A 1 3.07 -1.56 -23.44
C LEU A 1 3.91 -2.64 -22.80
N ASP A 2 3.80 -2.79 -21.49
CA ASP A 2 4.50 -3.82 -20.74
C ASP A 2 3.52 -4.99 -20.53
N GLN A 3 3.85 -6.15 -21.08
CA GLN A 3 3.03 -7.36 -20.95
C GLN A 3 3.52 -8.16 -19.75
N LYS A 4 2.67 -8.34 -18.76
CA LYS A 4 2.98 -9.14 -17.56
C LYS A 4 2.09 -10.37 -17.47
N TRP A 5 2.65 -11.41 -16.89
CA TRP A 5 1.93 -12.62 -16.56
C TRP A 5 1.51 -12.54 -15.09
N HIS A 6 0.27 -12.85 -14.79
CA HIS A 6 -0.17 -13.04 -13.41
C HIS A 6 -0.84 -14.40 -13.23
N PHE A 7 -0.84 -14.88 -12.00
CA PHE A 7 -1.45 -16.15 -11.65
C PHE A 7 -2.83 -15.92 -11.07
N ASP A 8 -3.78 -16.70 -11.52
CA ASP A 8 -5.13 -16.68 -11.01
C ASP A 8 -5.66 -18.11 -10.83
N TYR A 9 -6.75 -18.25 -10.09
CA TYR A 9 -7.43 -19.53 -9.89
C TYR A 9 -8.75 -19.50 -10.66
N VAL A 10 -8.76 -20.09 -11.83
CA VAL A 10 -9.99 -20.27 -12.61
C VAL A 10 -10.54 -21.67 -12.33
N ASN A 11 -11.76 -21.74 -11.78
CA ASN A 11 -12.41 -23.00 -11.36
C ASN A 11 -11.54 -23.87 -10.41
N GLY A 12 -10.79 -23.24 -9.50
CA GLY A 12 -9.91 -23.92 -8.57
C GLY A 12 -8.58 -24.41 -9.18
N VAL A 13 -8.31 -24.14 -10.44
CA VAL A 13 -7.06 -24.47 -11.13
C VAL A 13 -6.24 -23.21 -11.31
N ARG A 14 -4.96 -23.29 -10.95
CA ARG A 14 -4.02 -22.19 -11.16
C ARG A 14 -3.82 -21.95 -12.66
N ALA A 15 -4.18 -20.76 -13.12
CA ALA A 15 -4.02 -20.34 -14.51
C ALA A 15 -3.03 -19.18 -14.61
N VAL A 16 -2.42 -19.01 -15.78
CA VAL A 16 -1.54 -17.88 -16.10
C VAL A 16 -2.24 -17.06 -17.16
N ASN A 17 -2.61 -15.83 -16.82
CA ASN A 17 -3.22 -14.89 -17.73
C ASN A 17 -2.21 -13.84 -18.19
N LYS A 18 -2.35 -13.40 -19.43
CA LYS A 18 -1.56 -12.32 -19.99
C LYS A 18 -2.29 -11.00 -19.76
N ILE A 19 -1.62 -10.05 -19.15
CA ILE A 19 -2.13 -8.69 -18.98
C ILE A 19 -1.29 -7.69 -19.76
N ASP A 20 -1.92 -6.67 -20.31
CA ASP A 20 -1.26 -5.50 -20.86
C ASP A 20 -1.33 -4.34 -19.85
N MET A 21 -0.24 -3.58 -19.72
CA MET A 21 -0.17 -2.45 -18.80
C MET A 21 0.50 -1.25 -19.46
N ILE A 22 -0.11 -0.09 -19.28
CA ILE A 22 0.50 1.20 -19.57
C ILE A 22 0.37 2.10 -18.33
N GLY A 23 1.44 2.79 -17.98
CA GLY A 23 1.44 3.67 -16.81
C GLY A 23 2.39 4.84 -16.95
N SER A 24 2.21 5.82 -16.07
CA SER A 24 3.03 7.01 -15.95
C SER A 24 3.14 7.45 -14.50
N ALA A 25 4.28 8.02 -14.13
CA ALA A 25 4.52 8.62 -12.82
C ALA A 25 5.15 10.00 -13.01
N ILE A 26 4.70 10.98 -12.23
CA ILE A 26 5.22 12.34 -12.24
C ILE A 26 5.48 12.77 -10.80
N ASN A 27 6.70 13.28 -10.56
CA ASN A 27 7.08 13.88 -9.30
C ASN A 27 7.52 15.31 -9.53
N VAL A 28 6.98 16.25 -8.75
CA VAL A 28 7.29 17.68 -8.87
C VAL A 28 7.72 18.21 -7.51
N ALA A 29 8.97 18.67 -7.42
CA ALA A 29 9.51 19.32 -6.23
C ALA A 29 9.31 20.85 -6.33
N SER A 30 8.80 21.46 -5.26
CA SER A 30 8.61 22.91 -5.14
C SER A 30 8.82 23.35 -3.68
N GLY A 31 9.92 24.04 -3.42
CA GLY A 31 10.32 24.39 -2.05
C GLY A 31 10.49 23.16 -1.18
N SER A 32 9.76 23.13 -0.07
CA SER A 32 9.76 21.98 0.85
C SER A 32 8.72 20.91 0.52
N TRP A 33 8.05 21.00 -0.63
CA TRP A 33 7.03 20.06 -1.07
C TRP A 33 7.52 19.18 -2.20
N LEU A 34 7.17 17.90 -2.14
CA LEU A 34 7.25 16.96 -3.25
C LEU A 34 5.84 16.45 -3.56
N LEU A 35 5.32 16.82 -4.73
CA LEU A 35 4.03 16.33 -5.23
C LEU A 35 4.27 15.07 -6.07
N LYS A 36 3.43 14.06 -5.89
CA LYS A 36 3.51 12.76 -6.57
C LYS A 36 2.18 12.44 -7.25
N SER A 37 2.23 11.92 -8.46
CA SER A 37 1.07 11.39 -9.15
C SER A 37 1.48 10.18 -9.98
N GLU A 38 0.72 9.10 -9.84
CA GLU A 38 0.95 7.87 -10.59
C GLU A 38 -0.38 7.38 -11.16
N VAL A 39 -0.34 6.82 -12.36
CA VAL A 39 -1.48 6.18 -13.00
C VAL A 39 -1.02 4.96 -13.78
N ALA A 40 -1.78 3.87 -13.67
CA ALA A 40 -1.57 2.65 -14.45
C ALA A 40 -2.91 2.10 -14.94
N TYR A 41 -3.01 1.87 -16.23
CA TYR A 41 -4.15 1.17 -16.84
C TYR A 41 -3.72 -0.25 -17.18
N LEU A 42 -4.52 -1.21 -16.73
CA LEU A 42 -4.31 -2.64 -16.96
C LEU A 42 -5.50 -3.21 -17.75
N SER A 43 -5.20 -4.03 -18.74
CA SER A 43 -6.19 -4.74 -19.55
C SER A 43 -5.96 -6.24 -19.45
N GLY A 44 -7.03 -7.04 -19.53
CA GLY A 44 -6.94 -8.49 -19.44
C GLY A 44 -6.79 -9.04 -18.01
N VAL A 45 -7.30 -8.32 -17.00
CA VAL A 45 -7.25 -8.78 -15.60
C VAL A 45 -8.37 -9.78 -15.35
N ALA A 46 -8.01 -11.03 -15.03
CA ALA A 46 -8.98 -12.07 -14.70
C ALA A 46 -9.35 -12.03 -13.21
N TYR A 47 -10.62 -12.30 -12.93
CA TYR A 47 -11.19 -12.45 -11.61
C TYR A 47 -11.95 -13.76 -11.51
N ASN A 48 -11.90 -14.43 -10.36
CA ASN A 48 -12.46 -15.77 -10.20
C ASN A 48 -14.00 -15.81 -10.26
N SER A 49 -14.66 -14.72 -9.91
CA SER A 49 -16.12 -14.60 -9.92
C SER A 49 -16.69 -14.21 -11.27
N THR A 50 -15.84 -13.84 -12.24
CA THR A 50 -16.29 -13.41 -13.58
C THR A 50 -15.74 -14.32 -14.66
N ARG A 51 -16.45 -14.41 -15.80
CA ARG A 51 -15.97 -15.15 -16.97
C ARG A 51 -15.10 -14.29 -17.88
N ASP A 52 -15.41 -12.99 -17.90
CA ASP A 52 -14.75 -12.03 -18.79
C ASP A 52 -13.65 -11.30 -18.02
N GLU A 53 -12.51 -11.13 -18.65
CA GLU A 53 -11.44 -10.27 -18.17
C GLU A 53 -11.91 -8.83 -18.03
N LYS A 54 -11.38 -8.11 -17.07
CA LYS A 54 -11.74 -6.72 -16.78
C LYS A 54 -10.57 -5.79 -17.06
N ASN A 55 -10.90 -4.53 -17.33
CA ASN A 55 -9.93 -3.46 -17.33
C ASN A 55 -9.89 -2.80 -15.95
N ARG A 56 -8.72 -2.28 -15.58
CA ARG A 56 -8.49 -1.68 -14.27
C ARG A 56 -7.65 -0.41 -14.41
N LEU A 57 -8.02 0.62 -13.66
CA LEU A 57 -7.24 1.84 -13.52
C LEU A 57 -6.78 1.97 -12.06
N ASP A 58 -5.48 1.97 -11.86
CA ASP A 58 -4.86 2.28 -10.59
C ASP A 58 -4.32 3.72 -10.65
N ALA A 59 -4.69 4.57 -9.69
CA ALA A 59 -4.24 5.96 -9.60
C ALA A 59 -3.80 6.30 -8.18
N LEU A 60 -2.74 7.10 -8.05
CA LEU A 60 -2.21 7.60 -6.79
C LEU A 60 -1.92 9.09 -6.91
N ILE A 61 -2.28 9.82 -5.87
CA ILE A 61 -1.86 11.21 -5.66
C ILE A 61 -1.28 11.30 -4.26
N GLY A 62 -0.17 12.02 -4.10
CA GLY A 62 0.45 12.19 -2.81
C GLY A 62 1.32 13.43 -2.74
N PHE A 63 1.74 13.75 -1.52
CA PHE A 63 2.75 14.75 -1.29
C PHE A 63 3.59 14.42 -0.07
N ASP A 64 4.86 14.86 -0.11
CA ASP A 64 5.72 14.93 1.04
C ASP A 64 5.99 16.40 1.39
N TYR A 65 6.03 16.68 2.68
CA TYR A 65 6.45 17.98 3.21
C TYR A 65 7.69 17.81 4.08
N MET A 66 8.75 18.55 3.73
CA MET A 66 10.07 18.50 4.36
C MET A 66 10.49 19.86 4.94
N GLY A 67 9.53 20.76 5.19
CA GLY A 67 9.82 22.12 5.70
C GLY A 67 10.08 22.19 7.21
N ILE A 68 9.96 21.07 7.93
CA ILE A 68 10.30 20.96 9.35
C ILE A 68 11.64 20.24 9.46
N LYS A 69 12.55 20.81 10.26
CA LYS A 69 13.89 20.24 10.44
C LYS A 69 13.82 18.77 10.86
N ASP A 70 14.62 17.93 10.20
CA ASP A 70 14.75 16.49 10.45
C ASP A 70 13.42 15.72 10.42
N THR A 71 12.40 16.26 9.71
CA THR A 71 11.05 15.68 9.70
C THR A 71 10.50 15.66 8.28
N THR A 72 9.94 14.51 7.88
CA THR A 72 9.16 14.35 6.64
C THR A 72 7.75 13.90 6.99
N MET A 73 6.76 14.59 6.43
CA MET A 73 5.35 14.23 6.52
C MET A 73 4.86 13.85 5.13
N SER A 74 4.21 12.70 4.99
CA SER A 74 3.67 12.22 3.72
C SER A 74 2.17 11.94 3.85
N LEU A 75 1.42 12.29 2.82
CA LEU A 75 0.05 11.86 2.60
C LEU A 75 -0.07 11.28 1.19
N GLU A 76 -0.65 10.11 1.07
CA GLU A 76 -0.92 9.46 -0.20
C GLU A 76 -2.35 8.92 -0.21
N VAL A 77 -3.03 9.11 -1.33
CA VAL A 77 -4.35 8.53 -1.60
C VAL A 77 -4.26 7.77 -2.91
N ALA A 78 -4.57 6.49 -2.84
CA ALA A 78 -4.62 5.61 -4.00
C ALA A 78 -6.05 5.12 -4.22
N ASN A 79 -6.42 4.89 -5.48
CA ASN A 79 -7.67 4.25 -5.84
C ASN A 79 -7.44 3.27 -6.98
N ARG A 80 -7.99 2.09 -6.85
CA ARG A 80 -8.13 1.09 -7.91
C ARG A 80 -9.56 1.08 -8.37
N HIS A 81 -9.78 1.35 -9.65
CA HIS A 81 -11.10 1.31 -10.29
C HIS A 81 -11.20 0.15 -11.27
N ILE A 82 -12.24 -0.69 -11.13
CA ILE A 82 -12.51 -1.81 -12.04
C ILE A 82 -13.63 -1.40 -12.99
N PHE A 83 -13.33 -1.42 -14.29
CA PHE A 83 -14.33 -1.19 -15.35
C PHE A 83 -15.17 -2.44 -15.52
N ASP A 84 -16.42 -2.26 -15.97
CA ASP A 84 -17.39 -3.33 -16.19
C ASP A 84 -17.53 -4.27 -14.96
N TYR A 85 -17.49 -3.65 -13.78
CA TYR A 85 -17.59 -4.33 -12.50
C TYR A 85 -18.92 -5.07 -12.36
N GLU A 86 -18.87 -6.32 -11.93
CA GLU A 86 -20.02 -7.16 -11.64
C GLU A 86 -20.20 -7.33 -10.13
N ALA A 87 -21.45 -7.19 -9.65
CA ALA A 87 -21.75 -7.21 -8.21
C ALA A 87 -21.29 -8.49 -7.48
N GLN A 88 -21.19 -9.60 -8.21
CA GLN A 88 -20.69 -10.87 -7.66
C GLN A 88 -19.21 -10.83 -7.24
N MET A 89 -18.41 -9.91 -7.80
CA MET A 89 -17.00 -9.72 -7.42
C MET A 89 -16.84 -9.27 -5.97
N LYS A 90 -17.87 -8.69 -5.38
CA LYS A 90 -17.87 -8.31 -3.95
C LYS A 90 -17.86 -9.52 -3.01
N ASN A 91 -18.31 -10.67 -3.48
CA ASN A 91 -18.40 -11.89 -2.70
C ASN A 91 -17.21 -12.82 -2.97
N GLN A 92 -17.20 -13.98 -2.28
CA GLN A 92 -16.23 -15.03 -2.56
C GLN A 92 -16.24 -15.42 -4.05
N PRO A 93 -15.07 -15.73 -4.64
CA PRO A 93 -13.75 -15.80 -4.01
C PRO A 93 -12.94 -14.50 -4.04
N ASP A 94 -13.38 -13.46 -4.76
CA ASP A 94 -12.56 -12.27 -5.03
C ASP A 94 -12.57 -11.23 -3.90
N PHE A 95 -13.73 -11.00 -3.24
CA PHE A 95 -13.91 -9.98 -2.20
C PHE A 95 -13.42 -8.58 -2.59
N ILE A 96 -13.77 -8.13 -3.79
CA ILE A 96 -13.28 -6.88 -4.39
C ILE A 96 -14.45 -5.94 -4.64
N ASP A 97 -14.30 -4.67 -4.28
CA ASP A 97 -15.21 -3.59 -4.62
C ASP A 97 -14.83 -2.93 -5.96
N LYS A 98 -15.81 -2.24 -6.58
CA LYS A 98 -15.59 -1.49 -7.83
C LYS A 98 -14.47 -0.45 -7.69
N ASN A 99 -14.38 0.19 -6.52
CA ASN A 99 -13.33 1.14 -6.15
C ASN A 99 -12.66 0.68 -4.86
N GLU A 100 -11.38 0.46 -4.91
CA GLU A 100 -10.55 0.08 -3.78
C GLU A 100 -9.67 1.28 -3.38
N MET A 101 -10.15 2.05 -2.42
CA MET A 101 -9.48 3.27 -1.98
C MET A 101 -8.58 2.99 -0.78
N GLN A 102 -7.41 3.60 -0.76
CA GLN A 102 -6.45 3.54 0.34
C GLN A 102 -5.91 4.93 0.62
N THR A 103 -5.84 5.30 1.88
CA THR A 103 -5.19 6.53 2.36
C THR A 103 -4.03 6.14 3.27
N ALA A 104 -2.84 6.68 3.03
CA ALA A 104 -1.67 6.47 3.87
C ALA A 104 -1.12 7.82 4.36
N ILE A 105 -0.88 7.91 5.67
CA ILE A 105 -0.24 9.04 6.34
C ILE A 105 1.04 8.54 6.99
N ARG A 106 2.18 9.15 6.69
CA ARG A 106 3.46 8.79 7.28
C ARG A 106 4.15 10.02 7.85
N LEU A 107 4.69 9.88 9.05
CA LEU A 107 5.55 10.85 9.69
C LEU A 107 6.89 10.16 10.00
N THR A 108 7.98 10.69 9.47
CA THR A 108 9.33 10.23 9.79
C THR A 108 10.10 11.38 10.42
N ARG A 109 10.81 11.11 11.51
CA ARG A 109 11.68 12.08 12.17
C ARG A 109 13.01 11.46 12.56
N SER A 110 14.09 12.17 12.22
CA SER A 110 15.46 11.82 12.58
C SER A 110 15.89 12.56 13.85
N PHE A 111 16.71 11.91 14.66
CA PHE A 111 17.30 12.43 15.88
C PHE A 111 18.78 12.08 15.94
N SER A 112 19.53 12.81 16.75
CA SER A 112 20.95 12.53 17.06
C SER A 112 21.81 12.40 15.78
N ASN A 113 21.70 13.35 14.84
CA ASN A 113 22.37 13.34 13.54
C ASN A 113 22.09 12.05 12.75
N ASP A 114 20.80 11.74 12.57
CA ASP A 114 20.29 10.58 11.82
C ASP A 114 20.59 9.20 12.42
N THR A 115 21.21 9.14 13.61
CA THR A 115 21.47 7.89 14.31
C THR A 115 20.19 7.17 14.75
N ILE A 116 19.14 7.92 15.04
CA ILE A 116 17.81 7.40 15.43
C ILE A 116 16.78 7.94 14.44
N ASN A 117 16.07 7.04 13.77
CA ASN A 117 14.96 7.39 12.90
C ASN A 117 13.67 6.77 13.42
N THR A 118 12.68 7.61 13.69
CA THR A 118 11.36 7.16 14.12
C THR A 118 10.35 7.39 13.01
N THR A 119 9.56 6.38 12.70
CA THR A 119 8.49 6.49 11.71
C THR A 119 7.17 6.02 12.30
N ALA A 120 6.13 6.80 12.06
CA ALA A 120 4.73 6.42 12.28
C ALA A 120 4.01 6.38 10.93
N LEU A 121 3.26 5.32 10.68
CA LEU A 121 2.47 5.08 9.48
C LEU A 121 1.06 4.68 9.88
N LEU A 122 0.07 5.35 9.31
CA LEU A 122 -1.33 4.95 9.32
C LEU A 122 -1.76 4.67 7.88
N SER A 123 -2.32 3.50 7.63
CA SER A 123 -2.86 3.12 6.32
C SER A 123 -4.29 2.62 6.50
N MET A 124 -5.25 3.29 5.85
CA MET A 124 -6.68 3.01 5.96
C MET A 124 -7.27 2.69 4.59
N PHE A 125 -8.19 1.74 4.57
CA PHE A 125 -8.88 1.28 3.38
C PHE A 125 -10.35 1.73 3.37
N GLY A 126 -10.87 1.97 2.17
CA GLY A 126 -12.21 2.52 1.97
C GLY A 126 -12.24 4.04 1.94
N SER A 127 -13.27 4.60 1.33
CA SER A 127 -13.42 6.05 1.13
C SER A 127 -13.71 6.81 2.43
N LYS A 128 -14.23 6.12 3.44
CA LYS A 128 -14.51 6.62 4.79
C LYS A 128 -13.75 5.84 5.86
N TRP A 129 -12.72 5.08 5.42
CA TRP A 129 -11.91 4.21 6.27
C TRP A 129 -12.69 3.02 6.85
N GLU A 130 -13.82 2.69 6.26
CA GLU A 130 -14.75 1.63 6.68
C GLU A 130 -14.16 0.23 6.53
N ASN A 131 -13.22 0.06 5.63
CA ASN A 131 -12.64 -1.25 5.29
C ASN A 131 -11.46 -1.67 6.20
N GLY A 132 -11.24 -0.93 7.30
CA GLY A 132 -10.14 -1.19 8.23
C GLY A 132 -8.80 -0.66 7.75
N GLY A 133 -7.72 -1.11 8.39
CA GLY A 133 -6.40 -0.62 8.07
C GLY A 133 -5.34 -1.14 9.04
N PHE A 134 -4.24 -0.42 9.14
CA PHE A 134 -3.22 -0.68 10.15
C PHE A 134 -2.47 0.60 10.52
N ALA A 135 -2.02 0.66 11.77
CA ALA A 135 -1.06 1.63 12.27
C ALA A 135 0.26 0.93 12.57
N ARG A 136 1.37 1.55 12.25
CA ARG A 136 2.71 1.04 12.55
C ARG A 136 3.58 2.16 13.07
N VAL A 137 4.28 1.91 14.18
CA VAL A 137 5.32 2.81 14.68
C VAL A 137 6.59 2.00 14.88
N TRP A 138 7.70 2.53 14.39
CA TRP A 138 8.99 1.86 14.57
C TRP A 138 10.14 2.86 14.71
N VAL A 139 11.22 2.35 15.27
CA VAL A 139 12.48 3.07 15.48
C VAL A 139 13.61 2.27 14.84
N ASP A 140 14.37 2.91 13.99
CA ASP A 140 15.64 2.44 13.46
C ASP A 140 16.77 3.12 14.24
N TYR A 141 17.64 2.34 14.85
CA TYR A 141 18.77 2.83 15.63
C TYR A 141 20.09 2.27 15.09
N GLU A 142 20.93 3.17 14.57
CA GLU A 142 22.29 2.87 14.18
C GLU A 142 23.21 2.91 15.42
N ILE A 143 23.53 1.73 15.98
CA ILE A 143 24.40 1.62 17.14
C ILE A 143 25.86 1.95 16.75
N MET A 144 26.27 1.50 15.57
CA MET A 144 27.54 1.79 14.92
C MET A 144 27.41 1.57 13.41
N ASN A 145 28.35 2.07 12.59
CA ASN A 145 28.28 2.03 11.13
C ASN A 145 27.90 0.67 10.49
N ALA A 146 28.13 -0.43 11.20
CA ALA A 146 27.84 -1.77 10.72
C ALA A 146 26.65 -2.44 11.43
N LEU A 147 26.10 -1.86 12.50
CA LEU A 147 25.10 -2.48 13.35
C LEU A 147 23.88 -1.58 13.50
N ASN A 148 22.77 -2.05 12.95
CA ASN A 148 21.46 -1.42 13.07
C ASN A 148 20.48 -2.30 13.83
N VAL A 149 19.67 -1.67 14.68
CA VAL A 149 18.55 -2.31 15.38
C VAL A 149 17.27 -1.61 14.97
N ASN A 150 16.26 -2.40 14.57
CA ASN A 150 14.91 -1.92 14.29
C ASN A 150 13.97 -2.55 15.30
N PHE A 151 13.04 -1.78 15.85
CA PHE A 151 11.97 -2.30 16.69
C PHE A 151 10.70 -1.46 16.53
N GLY A 152 9.56 -2.09 16.69
CA GLY A 152 8.29 -1.39 16.54
C GLY A 152 7.07 -2.23 16.89
N ILE A 153 5.93 -1.60 16.67
CA ILE A 153 4.61 -2.18 16.88
C ILE A 153 3.78 -2.02 15.61
N VAL A 154 2.90 -2.97 15.39
CA VAL A 154 1.84 -2.91 14.36
C VAL A 154 0.52 -3.20 15.05
N ASP A 155 -0.43 -2.32 14.86
CA ASP A 155 -1.82 -2.41 15.30
C ASP A 155 -2.70 -2.59 14.06
N TYR A 156 -3.51 -3.65 14.02
CA TYR A 156 -4.42 -3.93 12.92
C TYR A 156 -5.83 -3.47 13.25
N ILE A 157 -6.33 -2.55 12.45
CA ILE A 157 -7.65 -1.92 12.64
C ILE A 157 -8.67 -2.71 11.84
N GLY A 158 -9.63 -3.33 12.51
CA GLY A 158 -10.74 -4.05 11.89
C GLY A 158 -11.61 -3.16 11.00
N GLY A 159 -12.38 -3.79 10.10
CA GLY A 159 -13.28 -3.09 9.19
C GLY A 159 -14.05 -4.08 8.31
N ASP A 160 -14.86 -3.55 7.39
CA ASP A 160 -15.76 -4.34 6.53
C ASP A 160 -15.02 -5.26 5.54
N LYS A 161 -13.71 -5.07 5.34
CA LYS A 161 -12.91 -5.92 4.46
C LYS A 161 -12.56 -7.23 5.15
N VAL A 162 -12.95 -8.36 4.56
CA VAL A 162 -12.77 -9.71 5.13
C VAL A 162 -11.35 -9.97 5.63
N PHE A 163 -10.34 -9.50 4.90
CA PHE A 163 -8.95 -9.65 5.32
C PHE A 163 -8.66 -8.86 6.61
N MET A 164 -9.18 -7.64 6.74
CA MET A 164 -8.95 -6.80 7.91
C MET A 164 -9.73 -7.31 9.14
N GLU A 165 -10.98 -7.74 8.95
CA GLU A 165 -11.76 -8.44 9.98
C GLU A 165 -11.02 -9.67 10.51
N ALA A 166 -10.42 -10.46 9.62
CA ALA A 166 -9.68 -11.69 10.00
C ALA A 166 -8.33 -11.42 10.67
N THR A 167 -7.81 -10.18 10.61
CA THR A 167 -6.47 -9.84 11.13
C THR A 167 -6.49 -8.82 12.26
N GLU A 168 -7.63 -8.28 12.65
CA GLU A 168 -7.75 -7.20 13.65
C GLU A 168 -7.16 -7.54 15.03
N ASP A 169 -7.17 -8.82 15.41
CA ASP A 169 -6.59 -9.30 16.69
C ASP A 169 -5.10 -9.68 16.58
N ASN A 170 -4.45 -9.45 15.44
CA ASN A 170 -3.07 -9.89 15.20
C ASN A 170 -2.02 -8.79 15.44
N ASP A 171 -2.23 -7.93 16.40
CA ASP A 171 -1.26 -6.91 16.79
C ASP A 171 0.12 -7.50 17.08
N ARG A 172 1.17 -6.79 16.68
CA ARG A 172 2.54 -7.32 16.72
C ARG A 172 3.51 -6.33 17.31
N VAL A 173 4.42 -6.87 18.10
CA VAL A 173 5.70 -6.25 18.42
C VAL A 173 6.78 -6.96 17.62
N PHE A 174 7.69 -6.23 17.04
CA PHE A 174 8.81 -6.81 16.28
C PHE A 174 10.14 -6.13 16.64
N ALA A 175 11.21 -6.88 16.51
CA ALA A 175 12.57 -6.37 16.60
C ALA A 175 13.45 -7.17 15.64
N ASP A 176 14.39 -6.49 14.99
CA ASP A 176 15.42 -7.10 14.17
C ASP A 176 16.77 -6.40 14.36
N ILE A 177 17.84 -7.12 14.10
CA ILE A 177 19.21 -6.65 14.20
C ILE A 177 19.90 -6.99 12.88
N THR A 178 20.49 -5.98 12.25
CA THR A 178 21.24 -6.12 11.01
C THR A 178 22.70 -5.77 11.24
N TYR A 179 23.61 -6.70 10.92
CA TYR A 179 25.04 -6.46 10.93
C TYR A 179 25.60 -6.60 9.51
N SER A 180 26.28 -5.56 9.04
CA SER A 180 26.91 -5.50 7.71
C SER A 180 28.43 -5.67 7.85
N PHE A 181 29.04 -6.59 7.12
CA PHE A 181 30.47 -6.93 7.16
C PHE A 181 31.10 -6.93 5.75
#